data_ce61c0f18c51cf4439ac890f6bf59137
#
_entry.id   ce61c0f18c51cf4439ac890f6bf59137
#
_cell.length_a   1.000
_cell.length_b   1.000
_cell.length_c   1.000
_cell.angle_alpha   90.00
_cell.angle_beta   90.00
_cell.angle_gamma   90.00
#
_symmetry.space_group_name_H-M   'P 1'
#
loop_
_entity.id
_entity.type
_entity.pdbx_description
1 polymer ?
#
loop_
_entity_poly.entity_id
_entity_poly.type
_entity_poly.pdbx_seq_one_letter_code
_entity_poly.pdbx_strand_id
1 'polypeptide(L)'
;IAQDYLARHSQAFDPLGLEVDLTLDSLGQHKSRSCGEEHLYNPRTIHMLQQSTRLGNYEMFKQYTDMVNEEGAHINLRGQLDFNYPKKGIPIEEVESVDEIVQRFKTGAMSYGSISKEAHETLAIAMNRLHGKSNSGEGGEEIERLDTEKCSAIKQVASGRFGVTSRYLVSAKEIQIKMAQGAKPGEGGHLPG
;
A
#
# COMPACT_ATOMS: atom_id res chain seq x y z
N ILE A 1 -31.50 3.29 -1.88
CA ILE A 1 -30.69 4.53 -1.94
C ILE A 1 -31.59 5.74 -1.57
N ALA A 2 -32.63 6.10 -2.36
CA ALA A 2 -33.46 7.28 -2.09
C ALA A 2 -34.12 7.25 -0.70
N GLN A 3 -34.65 6.09 -0.29
CA GLN A 3 -35.26 5.89 1.03
C GLN A 3 -34.24 6.01 2.16
N ASP A 4 -33.01 5.51 1.95
CA ASP A 4 -31.93 5.60 2.95
C ASP A 4 -31.49 7.06 3.14
N TYR A 5 -31.35 7.80 2.04
CA TYR A 5 -31.04 9.23 2.12
C TYR A 5 -32.14 10.03 2.80
N LEU A 6 -33.41 9.71 2.51
CA LEU A 6 -34.54 10.37 3.14
C LEU A 6 -34.58 10.07 4.66
N ALA A 7 -34.34 8.83 5.05
CA ALA A 7 -34.29 8.45 6.46
C ALA A 7 -33.15 9.19 7.20
N ARG A 8 -31.94 9.21 6.63
CA ARG A 8 -30.80 9.95 7.21
C ARG A 8 -31.06 11.45 7.28
N HIS A 9 -31.67 12.03 6.24
CA HIS A 9 -32.05 13.43 6.24
C HIS A 9 -33.07 13.72 7.35
N SER A 10 -34.09 12.89 7.50
CA SER A 10 -35.09 13.05 8.54
C SER A 10 -34.49 12.95 9.95
N GLN A 11 -33.60 12.00 10.17
CA GLN A 11 -32.88 11.87 11.45
C GLN A 11 -32.02 13.09 11.76
N ALA A 12 -31.32 13.65 10.76
CA ALA A 12 -30.46 14.82 10.94
C ALA A 12 -31.23 16.09 11.31
N PHE A 13 -32.49 16.16 10.95
CA PHE A 13 -33.38 17.33 11.16
C PHE A 13 -34.57 17.04 12.07
N ASP A 14 -34.55 15.96 12.83
CA ASP A 14 -35.62 15.64 13.79
C ASP A 14 -35.62 16.66 14.93
N PRO A 15 -36.63 17.57 15.00
CA PRO A 15 -36.69 18.60 16.00
C PRO A 15 -37.12 18.11 17.40
N LEU A 16 -37.58 16.86 17.49
CA LEU A 16 -38.05 16.23 18.74
C LEU A 16 -37.05 15.20 19.28
N GLY A 17 -35.87 15.10 18.68
CA GLY A 17 -34.84 14.13 19.01
C GLY A 17 -34.63 13.91 20.49
N LEU A 18 -35.37 12.98 21.04
CA LEU A 18 -35.23 12.53 22.44
C LEU A 18 -33.98 11.67 22.64
N GLU A 19 -33.41 11.18 21.55
CA GLU A 19 -32.09 10.55 21.49
C GLU A 19 -31.18 11.45 20.64
N VAL A 20 -30.42 12.28 21.29
CA VAL A 20 -29.43 13.14 20.63
C VAL A 20 -28.21 12.25 20.30
N ASP A 21 -28.30 11.49 19.22
CA ASP A 21 -27.11 10.96 18.61
C ASP A 21 -26.46 12.07 17.80
N LEU A 22 -25.44 12.69 18.36
CA LEU A 22 -24.67 13.77 17.75
C LEU A 22 -23.75 13.27 16.62
N THR A 23 -23.77 11.98 16.34
CA THR A 23 -22.95 11.37 15.30
C THR A 23 -23.80 10.87 14.14
N LEU A 24 -23.35 11.10 12.92
CA LEU A 24 -23.93 10.46 11.75
C LEU A 24 -23.54 8.99 11.74
N ASP A 25 -24.52 8.12 11.46
CA ASP A 25 -24.27 6.71 11.24
C ASP A 25 -23.18 6.50 10.19
N SER A 26 -22.17 5.74 10.55
CA SER A 26 -21.12 5.32 9.64
C SER A 26 -21.24 3.83 9.36
N LEU A 27 -21.53 3.47 8.12
CA LEU A 27 -21.54 2.07 7.69
C LEU A 27 -20.13 1.44 7.65
N GLY A 28 -19.11 2.24 7.91
CA GLY A 28 -17.73 1.75 7.92
C GLY A 28 -17.15 1.48 6.53
N GLN A 29 -17.75 1.99 5.46
CA GLN A 29 -17.32 1.74 4.06
C GLN A 29 -15.86 2.13 3.78
N HIS A 30 -15.38 3.21 4.39
CA HIS A 30 -14.05 3.75 4.13
C HIS A 30 -13.03 3.49 5.25
N LYS A 31 -13.52 3.16 6.44
CA LYS A 31 -12.68 2.88 7.62
C LYS A 31 -13.34 1.81 8.47
N SER A 32 -12.54 0.93 9.06
CA SER A 32 -13.02 -0.05 10.03
C SER A 32 -13.76 0.64 11.19
N ARG A 33 -14.95 0.14 11.52
CA ARG A 33 -15.79 0.55 12.63
C ARG A 33 -16.29 -0.69 13.36
N SER A 34 -16.55 -0.57 14.66
CA SER A 34 -16.98 -1.71 15.49
C SER A 34 -18.29 -2.37 15.04
N CYS A 35 -19.17 -1.59 14.42
CA CYS A 35 -20.48 -2.06 13.91
C CYS A 35 -20.62 -1.86 12.39
N GLY A 36 -19.51 -1.65 11.68
CA GLY A 36 -19.48 -1.40 10.24
C GLY A 36 -19.09 -2.64 9.44
N GLU A 37 -18.84 -2.42 8.16
CA GLU A 37 -18.33 -3.44 7.25
C GLU A 37 -16.96 -3.97 7.70
N GLU A 38 -16.70 -5.22 7.42
CA GLU A 38 -15.41 -5.83 7.69
C GLU A 38 -14.35 -5.31 6.71
N HIS A 39 -13.16 -5.06 7.24
CA HIS A 39 -12.02 -4.60 6.46
C HIS A 39 -10.82 -5.53 6.68
N LEU A 40 -10.10 -5.82 5.60
CA LEU A 40 -8.85 -6.57 5.67
C LEU A 40 -7.82 -5.85 6.56
N TYR A 41 -7.73 -4.53 6.42
CA TYR A 41 -6.91 -3.68 7.27
C TYR A 41 -7.76 -3.12 8.42
N ASN A 42 -7.79 -3.84 9.51
CA ASN A 42 -8.48 -3.46 10.74
C ASN A 42 -7.48 -3.33 11.90
N PRO A 43 -7.87 -2.78 13.07
CA PRO A 43 -6.96 -2.60 14.19
C PRO A 43 -6.24 -3.89 14.62
N ARG A 44 -6.90 -5.04 14.55
CA ARG A 44 -6.32 -6.32 14.97
C ARG A 44 -5.25 -6.79 13.98
N THR A 45 -5.53 -6.79 12.68
CA THR A 45 -4.56 -7.21 11.65
C THR A 45 -3.35 -6.28 11.61
N ILE A 46 -3.56 -4.96 11.71
CA ILE A 46 -2.47 -3.98 11.76
C ILE A 46 -1.61 -4.18 13.01
N HIS A 47 -2.23 -4.37 14.18
CA HIS A 47 -1.51 -4.61 15.42
C HIS A 47 -0.64 -5.86 15.34
N MET A 48 -1.20 -6.98 14.87
CA MET A 48 -0.47 -8.24 14.75
C MET A 48 0.72 -8.12 13.81
N LEU A 49 0.55 -7.50 12.65
CA LEU A 49 1.64 -7.26 11.71
C LEU A 49 2.74 -6.38 12.34
N GLN A 50 2.38 -5.28 12.97
CA GLN A 50 3.34 -4.37 13.60
C GLN A 50 4.10 -5.04 14.76
N GLN A 51 3.42 -5.79 15.60
CA GLN A 51 4.09 -6.47 16.73
C GLN A 51 4.98 -7.61 16.26
N SER A 52 4.52 -8.42 15.31
CA SER A 52 5.34 -9.51 14.76
C SER A 52 6.66 -8.99 14.17
N THR A 53 6.60 -7.88 13.43
CA THR A 53 7.80 -7.27 12.82
C THR A 53 8.70 -6.58 13.84
N ARG A 54 8.15 -5.83 14.80
CA ARG A 54 8.92 -5.16 15.85
C ARG A 54 9.65 -6.13 16.77
N LEU A 55 9.01 -7.24 17.10
CA LEU A 55 9.57 -8.26 17.99
C LEU A 55 10.37 -9.34 17.23
N GLY A 56 10.34 -9.34 15.91
CA GLY A 56 10.91 -10.42 15.10
C GLY A 56 10.26 -11.79 15.39
N ASN A 57 8.97 -11.80 15.78
CA ASN A 57 8.27 -12.99 16.23
C ASN A 57 7.51 -13.66 15.08
N TYR A 58 8.07 -14.77 14.59
CA TYR A 58 7.51 -15.51 13.47
C TYR A 58 6.17 -16.19 13.80
N GLU A 59 5.95 -16.63 15.03
CA GLU A 59 4.67 -17.24 15.42
C GLU A 59 3.52 -16.20 15.39
N MET A 60 3.79 -14.98 15.83
CA MET A 60 2.83 -13.89 15.68
C MET A 60 2.59 -13.54 14.20
N PHE A 61 3.62 -13.63 13.36
CA PHE A 61 3.46 -13.43 11.93
C PHE A 61 2.58 -14.52 11.28
N LYS A 62 2.71 -15.78 11.69
CA LYS A 62 1.81 -16.84 11.24
C LYS A 62 0.36 -16.57 11.66
N GLN A 63 0.12 -16.16 12.90
CA GLN A 63 -1.22 -15.76 13.33
C GLN A 63 -1.79 -14.62 12.49
N TYR A 64 -0.97 -13.62 12.15
CA TYR A 64 -1.38 -12.58 11.21
C TYR A 64 -1.75 -13.16 9.84
N THR A 65 -0.97 -14.11 9.34
CA THR A 65 -1.22 -14.78 8.05
C THR A 65 -2.55 -15.51 8.06
N ASP A 66 -2.84 -16.25 9.13
CA ASP A 66 -4.11 -16.98 9.28
C ASP A 66 -5.30 -16.02 9.33
N MET A 67 -5.17 -14.92 10.06
CA MET A 67 -6.22 -13.87 10.10
C MET A 67 -6.50 -13.29 8.70
N VAL A 68 -5.47 -13.05 7.89
CA VAL A 68 -5.63 -12.45 6.55
C VAL A 68 -6.14 -13.45 5.53
N ASN A 69 -5.66 -14.68 5.56
CA ASN A 69 -5.93 -15.68 4.54
C ASN A 69 -7.20 -16.50 4.83
N GLU A 70 -7.47 -16.79 6.09
CA GLU A 70 -8.62 -17.62 6.47
C GLU A 70 -9.80 -16.77 6.93
N GLU A 71 -9.64 -15.99 8.00
CA GLU A 71 -10.71 -15.15 8.53
C GLU A 71 -11.13 -14.05 7.53
N GLY A 72 -10.16 -13.48 6.81
CA GLY A 72 -10.37 -12.43 5.81
C GLY A 72 -10.72 -12.91 4.40
N ALA A 73 -10.86 -14.22 4.18
CA ALA A 73 -11.07 -14.78 2.84
C ALA A 73 -12.27 -14.22 2.10
N HIS A 74 -13.35 -13.88 2.81
CA HIS A 74 -14.58 -13.36 2.22
C HIS A 74 -14.57 -11.84 1.94
N ILE A 75 -13.56 -11.12 2.43
CA ILE A 75 -13.51 -9.64 2.36
C ILE A 75 -13.11 -9.14 0.97
N ASN A 76 -12.35 -9.92 0.21
CA ASN A 76 -11.84 -9.50 -1.10
C ASN A 76 -11.80 -10.65 -2.12
N LEU A 77 -11.67 -10.29 -3.41
CA LEU A 77 -11.62 -11.27 -4.49
C LEU A 77 -10.43 -12.23 -4.39
N ARG A 78 -9.29 -11.78 -3.88
CA ARG A 78 -8.11 -12.62 -3.69
C ARG A 78 -8.41 -13.79 -2.74
N GLY A 79 -9.15 -13.53 -1.67
CA GLY A 79 -9.54 -14.56 -0.70
C GLY A 79 -10.50 -15.63 -1.25
N GLN A 80 -11.16 -15.35 -2.39
CA GLN A 80 -12.02 -16.30 -3.08
C GLN A 80 -11.28 -17.20 -4.07
N LEU A 81 -9.98 -16.97 -4.26
CA LEU A 81 -9.13 -17.70 -5.20
C LEU A 81 -8.15 -18.57 -4.44
N ASP A 82 -7.87 -19.74 -4.99
CA ASP A 82 -6.84 -20.65 -4.48
C ASP A 82 -5.96 -21.13 -5.65
N PHE A 83 -4.80 -21.67 -5.31
CA PHE A 83 -3.90 -22.25 -6.30
C PHE A 83 -4.37 -23.65 -6.71
N ASN A 84 -4.31 -23.92 -7.99
CA ASN A 84 -4.51 -25.29 -8.48
C ASN A 84 -3.22 -26.12 -8.32
N TYR A 85 -3.00 -26.62 -7.12
CA TYR A 85 -1.81 -27.37 -6.79
C TYR A 85 -1.73 -28.69 -7.56
N PRO A 86 -0.60 -29.01 -8.19
CA PRO A 86 -0.40 -30.29 -8.82
C PRO A 86 -0.35 -31.41 -7.76
N LYS A 87 -0.75 -32.62 -8.15
CA LYS A 87 -0.71 -33.80 -7.25
C LYS A 87 0.71 -34.17 -6.81
N LYS A 88 1.71 -33.83 -7.60
CA LYS A 88 3.14 -34.06 -7.32
C LYS A 88 3.89 -32.75 -7.50
N GLY A 89 4.61 -32.32 -6.46
CA GLY A 89 5.51 -31.17 -6.55
C GLY A 89 6.71 -31.44 -7.44
N ILE A 90 7.35 -30.34 -7.87
CA ILE A 90 8.66 -30.42 -8.55
C ILE A 90 9.77 -30.68 -7.52
N PRO A 91 10.92 -31.23 -7.92
CA PRO A 91 12.09 -31.33 -7.05
C PRO A 91 12.52 -29.96 -6.54
N ILE A 92 13.03 -29.92 -5.30
CA ILE A 92 13.42 -28.63 -4.67
C ILE A 92 14.54 -27.91 -5.44
N GLU A 93 15.36 -28.68 -6.15
CA GLU A 93 16.47 -28.19 -6.97
C GLU A 93 16.01 -27.45 -8.23
N GLU A 94 14.75 -27.70 -8.63
CA GLU A 94 14.11 -26.99 -9.75
C GLU A 94 13.31 -25.74 -9.30
N VAL A 95 13.19 -25.54 -7.98
CA VAL A 95 12.51 -24.37 -7.43
C VAL A 95 13.48 -23.18 -7.42
N GLU A 96 13.00 -22.06 -7.93
CA GLU A 96 13.76 -20.81 -7.96
C GLU A 96 14.16 -20.38 -6.54
N SER A 97 15.37 -19.88 -6.37
CA SER A 97 15.86 -19.42 -5.07
C SER A 97 15.10 -18.17 -4.61
N VAL A 98 15.05 -17.94 -3.29
CA VAL A 98 14.44 -16.74 -2.71
C VAL A 98 15.08 -15.47 -3.28
N ASP A 99 16.39 -15.44 -3.46
CA ASP A 99 17.13 -14.29 -3.99
C ASP A 99 16.72 -13.97 -5.44
N GLU A 100 16.51 -14.98 -6.27
CA GLU A 100 16.01 -14.79 -7.64
C GLU A 100 14.56 -14.31 -7.65
N ILE A 101 13.71 -14.85 -6.77
CA ILE A 101 12.31 -14.43 -6.65
C ILE A 101 12.22 -12.97 -6.22
N VAL A 102 12.97 -12.58 -5.19
CA VAL A 102 12.91 -11.22 -4.59
C VAL A 102 13.36 -10.14 -5.58
N GLN A 103 14.25 -10.42 -6.51
CA GLN A 103 14.67 -9.46 -7.54
C GLN A 103 13.51 -8.94 -8.41
N ARG A 104 12.42 -9.67 -8.49
CA ARG A 104 11.21 -9.25 -9.22
C ARG A 104 10.25 -8.41 -8.38
N PHE A 105 10.47 -8.32 -7.07
CA PHE A 105 9.63 -7.51 -6.18
C PHE A 105 9.99 -6.04 -6.26
N LYS A 106 8.96 -5.22 -6.33
CA LYS A 106 9.07 -3.75 -6.43
C LYS A 106 8.11 -3.11 -5.44
N THR A 107 8.50 -2.00 -4.84
CA THR A 107 7.54 -1.20 -4.07
C THR A 107 6.64 -0.41 -5.01
N GLY A 108 5.48 -0.02 -4.52
CA GLY A 108 4.68 1.03 -5.16
C GLY A 108 5.49 2.33 -5.25
N ALA A 109 5.15 3.19 -6.19
CA ALA A 109 5.75 4.49 -6.34
C ALA A 109 5.32 5.41 -5.20
N MET A 110 6.26 5.89 -4.40
CA MET A 110 6.02 6.83 -3.31
C MET A 110 6.99 8.00 -3.45
N SER A 111 6.42 9.16 -3.78
CA SER A 111 7.22 10.37 -3.99
C SER A 111 7.80 10.90 -2.68
N TYR A 112 9.03 11.37 -2.72
CA TYR A 112 9.63 12.15 -1.65
C TYR A 112 8.76 13.38 -1.34
N GLY A 113 8.41 13.56 -0.07
CA GLY A 113 7.48 14.59 0.38
C GLY A 113 6.03 14.10 0.56
N SER A 114 5.63 12.97 -0.02
CA SER A 114 4.34 12.32 0.31
C SER A 114 4.43 11.43 1.57
N ILE A 115 5.63 11.00 1.90
CA ILE A 115 5.99 10.30 3.14
C ILE A 115 7.21 10.98 3.75
N SER A 116 7.54 10.64 5.01
CA SER A 116 8.72 11.22 5.65
C SER A 116 10.02 10.76 4.98
N LYS A 117 11.09 11.56 5.15
CA LYS A 117 12.42 11.21 4.66
C LYS A 117 12.88 9.84 5.15
N GLU A 118 12.70 9.59 6.45
CA GLU A 118 13.11 8.36 7.11
C GLU A 118 12.38 7.14 6.54
N ALA A 119 11.08 7.26 6.31
CA ALA A 119 10.29 6.18 5.70
C ALA A 119 10.73 5.91 4.26
N HIS A 120 10.95 6.96 3.47
CA HIS A 120 11.39 6.85 2.09
C HIS A 120 12.79 6.21 1.97
N GLU A 121 13.73 6.63 2.82
CA GLU A 121 15.07 6.05 2.88
C GLU A 121 15.03 4.59 3.37
N THR A 122 14.23 4.30 4.38
CA THR A 122 14.07 2.94 4.92
C THR A 122 13.58 1.96 3.87
N LEU A 123 12.61 2.36 3.04
CA LEU A 123 12.13 1.54 1.93
C LEU A 123 13.23 1.27 0.90
N ALA A 124 14.03 2.27 0.56
CA ALA A 124 15.13 2.10 -0.37
C ALA A 124 16.20 1.15 0.20
N ILE A 125 16.61 1.34 1.45
CA ILE A 125 17.58 0.48 2.15
C ILE A 125 17.06 -0.97 2.21
N ALA A 126 15.83 -1.18 2.65
CA ALA A 126 15.23 -2.50 2.76
C ALA A 126 15.24 -3.24 1.42
N MET A 127 14.77 -2.59 0.37
CA MET A 127 14.72 -3.20 -0.96
C MET A 127 16.10 -3.44 -1.55
N ASN A 128 17.05 -2.53 -1.35
CA ASN A 128 18.44 -2.73 -1.81
C ASN A 128 19.11 -3.92 -1.09
N ARG A 129 18.90 -4.07 0.21
CA ARG A 129 19.44 -5.19 0.99
C ARG A 129 18.80 -6.54 0.63
N LEU A 130 17.53 -6.52 0.25
CA LEU A 130 16.79 -7.69 -0.22
C LEU A 130 17.00 -7.99 -1.72
N HIS A 131 17.80 -7.19 -2.43
CA HIS A 131 17.95 -7.26 -3.89
C HIS A 131 16.67 -7.02 -4.70
N GLY A 132 15.63 -6.49 -4.06
CA GLY A 132 14.43 -5.96 -4.72
C GLY A 132 14.62 -4.54 -5.23
N LYS A 133 13.54 -3.90 -5.63
CA LYS A 133 13.59 -2.55 -6.21
C LYS A 133 12.59 -1.61 -5.53
N SER A 134 13.08 -0.54 -4.91
CA SER A 134 12.24 0.55 -4.43
C SER A 134 11.96 1.54 -5.56
N ASN A 135 10.79 2.18 -5.53
CA ASN A 135 10.36 3.17 -6.50
C ASN A 135 10.13 4.52 -5.81
N SER A 136 10.92 5.50 -6.18
CA SER A 136 10.88 6.85 -5.59
C SER A 136 9.74 7.72 -6.15
N GLY A 137 8.94 7.22 -7.08
CA GLY A 137 7.98 8.08 -7.78
C GLY A 137 8.67 9.15 -8.61
N GLU A 138 8.02 10.30 -8.76
CA GLU A 138 8.55 11.48 -9.49
C GLU A 138 8.91 12.65 -8.56
N GLY A 139 9.10 12.38 -7.26
CA GLY A 139 9.40 13.40 -6.25
C GLY A 139 10.86 13.80 -6.15
N GLY A 140 11.76 13.16 -6.89
CA GLY A 140 13.19 13.34 -6.76
C GLY A 140 13.79 12.61 -5.57
N GLU A 141 15.08 12.76 -5.40
CA GLU A 141 15.85 12.32 -4.23
C GLU A 141 16.96 13.32 -3.95
N GLU A 142 17.37 13.43 -2.69
CA GLU A 142 18.52 14.23 -2.33
C GLU A 142 19.79 13.69 -3.00
N ILE A 143 20.65 14.60 -3.46
CA ILE A 143 21.88 14.24 -4.22
C ILE A 143 22.78 13.30 -3.42
N GLU A 144 22.86 13.50 -2.11
CA GLU A 144 23.69 12.72 -1.19
C GLU A 144 23.25 11.25 -1.09
N ARG A 145 22.03 10.93 -1.51
CA ARG A 145 21.48 9.57 -1.51
C ARG A 145 21.87 8.77 -2.75
N LEU A 146 22.12 9.45 -3.87
CA LEU A 146 22.11 8.83 -5.21
C LEU A 146 23.14 7.71 -5.40
N ASP A 147 24.25 7.75 -4.70
CA ASP A 147 25.33 6.74 -4.81
C ASP A 147 25.45 5.89 -3.52
N THR A 148 24.37 5.78 -2.76
CA THR A 148 24.33 5.04 -1.49
C THR A 148 23.25 3.97 -1.47
N GLU A 149 23.19 3.16 -0.40
CA GLU A 149 22.12 2.18 -0.21
C GLU A 149 20.71 2.83 -0.02
N LYS A 150 20.66 4.15 0.15
CA LYS A 150 19.41 4.93 0.24
C LYS A 150 18.84 5.32 -1.14
N CYS A 151 19.57 5.04 -2.20
CA CYS A 151 19.13 5.33 -3.57
C CYS A 151 18.06 4.34 -4.02
N SER A 152 16.89 4.86 -4.45
CA SER A 152 15.85 4.02 -5.01
C SER A 152 16.23 3.53 -6.41
N ALA A 153 16.00 2.25 -6.66
CA ALA A 153 16.37 1.62 -7.92
C ALA A 153 15.49 2.07 -9.09
N ILE A 154 14.19 2.30 -8.85
CA ILE A 154 13.23 2.74 -9.86
C ILE A 154 12.91 4.20 -9.66
N LYS A 155 12.97 4.97 -10.73
CA LYS A 155 12.65 6.39 -10.75
C LYS A 155 11.61 6.69 -11.81
N GLN A 156 10.56 7.44 -11.43
CA GLN A 156 9.54 7.85 -12.38
C GLN A 156 9.91 9.16 -13.07
N VAL A 157 9.48 9.29 -14.31
CA VAL A 157 9.53 10.52 -15.08
C VAL A 157 8.21 10.73 -15.82
N ALA A 158 7.65 11.92 -15.70
CA ALA A 158 6.45 12.35 -16.43
C ALA A 158 6.62 13.78 -16.92
N SER A 159 6.59 14.74 -15.99
CA SER A 159 6.61 16.18 -16.26
C SER A 159 7.96 16.84 -16.02
N GLY A 160 8.94 16.11 -15.52
CA GLY A 160 10.26 16.66 -15.18
C GLY A 160 10.27 17.65 -14.01
N ARG A 161 9.35 17.48 -13.07
CA ARG A 161 9.16 18.34 -11.89
C ARG A 161 9.79 17.73 -10.63
N PHE A 162 9.72 18.50 -9.53
CA PHE A 162 10.04 18.04 -8.17
C PHE A 162 11.43 17.42 -8.04
N GLY A 163 12.46 18.06 -8.61
CA GLY A 163 13.83 17.59 -8.49
C GLY A 163 14.18 16.40 -9.37
N VAL A 164 13.39 16.10 -10.37
CA VAL A 164 13.72 15.14 -11.42
C VAL A 164 14.77 15.77 -12.34
N THR A 165 16.02 15.59 -11.99
CA THR A 165 17.19 16.08 -12.72
C THR A 165 17.80 14.98 -13.59
N SER A 166 18.69 15.33 -14.51
CA SER A 166 19.42 14.34 -15.31
C SER A 166 20.26 13.41 -14.43
N ARG A 167 20.91 13.94 -13.37
CA ARG A 167 21.66 13.11 -12.41
C ARG A 167 20.77 12.11 -11.69
N TYR A 168 19.60 12.55 -11.26
CA TYR A 168 18.59 11.67 -10.64
C TYR A 168 18.21 10.53 -11.59
N LEU A 169 17.90 10.83 -12.85
CA LEU A 169 17.51 9.82 -13.82
C LEU A 169 18.64 8.85 -14.18
N VAL A 170 19.86 9.35 -14.34
CA VAL A 170 21.05 8.52 -14.65
C VAL A 170 21.38 7.56 -13.51
N SER A 171 21.08 7.90 -12.26
CA SER A 171 21.29 7.03 -11.11
C SER A 171 20.26 5.89 -10.99
N ALA A 172 19.20 5.88 -11.82
CA ALA A 172 18.20 4.84 -11.81
C ALA A 172 18.73 3.53 -12.41
N LYS A 173 18.40 2.40 -11.79
CA LYS A 173 18.54 1.08 -12.41
C LYS A 173 17.43 0.82 -13.42
N GLU A 174 16.29 1.45 -13.20
CA GLU A 174 15.09 1.31 -14.02
C GLU A 174 14.34 2.65 -14.04
N ILE A 175 13.96 3.11 -15.20
CA ILE A 175 13.13 4.31 -15.37
C ILE A 175 11.71 3.88 -15.67
N GLN A 176 10.76 4.42 -14.92
CA GLN A 176 9.34 4.21 -15.14
C GLN A 176 8.71 5.48 -15.71
N ILE A 177 8.22 5.40 -16.96
CA ILE A 177 7.47 6.49 -17.57
C ILE A 177 6.07 6.50 -16.95
N LYS A 178 5.72 7.62 -16.33
CA LYS A 178 4.38 7.83 -15.76
C LYS A 178 3.51 8.51 -16.79
N MET A 179 2.38 7.90 -17.10
CA MET A 179 1.39 8.52 -17.98
C MET A 179 0.78 9.76 -17.33
N ALA A 180 0.42 10.74 -18.14
CA ALA A 180 -0.26 11.94 -17.68
C ALA A 180 -1.60 11.59 -17.02
N GLN A 181 -1.92 12.28 -15.94
CA GLN A 181 -3.20 12.14 -15.25
C GLN A 181 -4.17 13.22 -15.74
N GLY A 182 -5.41 12.84 -16.05
CA GLY A 182 -6.38 13.72 -16.66
C GLY A 182 -6.70 14.99 -15.87
N ALA A 183 -6.68 14.92 -14.52
CA ALA A 183 -6.97 16.07 -13.66
C ALA A 183 -5.85 17.11 -13.65
N LYS A 184 -4.62 16.71 -13.90
CA LYS A 184 -3.42 17.58 -13.89
C LYS A 184 -2.48 17.20 -15.02
N PRO A 185 -2.84 17.45 -16.28
CA PRO A 185 -1.98 17.16 -17.42
C PRO A 185 -0.62 17.84 -17.27
N GLY A 186 0.47 17.06 -17.37
CA GLY A 186 1.83 17.55 -17.17
C GLY A 186 2.23 17.83 -15.72
N GLU A 187 1.31 17.79 -14.78
CA GLU A 187 1.59 18.07 -13.35
C GLU A 187 1.41 16.88 -12.42
N GLY A 188 0.80 15.82 -12.91
CA GLY A 188 0.41 14.67 -12.11
C GLY A 188 -0.76 15.00 -11.16
N GLY A 189 -1.46 13.99 -10.72
CA GLY A 189 -2.61 14.12 -9.84
C GLY A 189 -3.78 13.28 -10.31
N HIS A 190 -4.83 13.23 -9.53
CA HIS A 190 -6.05 12.50 -9.83
C HIS A 190 -7.27 13.35 -9.49
N LEU A 191 -8.37 13.07 -10.13
CA LEU A 191 -9.64 13.67 -9.78
C LEU A 191 -10.07 13.11 -8.40
N PRO A 192 -10.49 13.96 -7.47
CA PRO A 192 -11.21 13.48 -6.32
C PRO A 192 -12.51 12.81 -6.78
N GLY A 193 -12.81 11.67 -6.19
CA GLY A 193 -14.07 10.97 -6.44
C GLY A 193 -15.29 11.71 -5.92
#